data_2c5b4ee68da7f7ec8f9cd51a03ff0826
#
_entry.id   2c5b4ee68da7f7ec8f9cd51a03ff0826
#
_cell.length_a   1.000
_cell.length_b   1.000
_cell.length_c   1.000
_cell.angle_alpha   90.00
_cell.angle_beta   90.00
_cell.angle_gamma   90.00
#
_symmetry.space_group_name_H-M   'P 1'
#
loop_
_entity.id
_entity.type
_entity.pdbx_description
1 polymer ?
#
loop_
_entity_poly.entity_id
_entity_poly.type
_entity_poly.pdbx_seq_one_letter_code
_entity_poly.pdbx_strand_id
1 'polypeptide(L)'
;MIRPIIAYGDPILNLKVEKIKYSESSSIDSLVNDLWDTMYNANGVGIAAPQIGVSKSIFVADFSFFEDEDNFNKDELINIKQVFINPKIIKESGDDFTYSEGCLSIPNISEEVIRKEKIKINFLNEQFQPKQMNCSGIIARVIQHEYDHLQGILFTDKISKDARISIDSELKNISTGKVESKYEMSFYKN
;
A
#
# COMPACT_ATOMS: atom_id res chain seq x y z
N MET A 1 -16.21 7.66 -1.91
CA MET A 1 -16.36 7.78 -3.41
C MET A 1 -15.28 6.96 -4.08
N ILE A 2 -15.60 6.09 -5.06
CA ILE A 2 -14.59 5.36 -5.82
C ILE A 2 -13.79 6.36 -6.66
N ARG A 3 -12.46 6.28 -6.60
CA ARG A 3 -11.54 7.10 -7.38
C ARG A 3 -10.77 6.27 -8.39
N PRO A 4 -10.37 6.84 -9.56
CA PRO A 4 -9.44 6.18 -10.46
C PRO A 4 -8.11 5.92 -9.74
N ILE A 5 -7.54 4.71 -9.93
CA ILE A 5 -6.23 4.37 -9.36
C ILE A 5 -5.12 4.93 -10.25
N ILE A 6 -4.18 5.64 -9.65
CA ILE A 6 -3.02 6.20 -10.33
C ILE A 6 -2.13 5.07 -10.84
N ALA A 7 -1.84 5.08 -12.12
CA ALA A 7 -1.03 4.07 -12.78
C ALA A 7 0.47 4.31 -12.58
N TYR A 8 1.25 3.24 -12.62
CA TYR A 8 2.71 3.28 -12.69
C TYR A 8 3.19 4.29 -13.76
N GLY A 9 4.23 5.05 -13.41
CA GLY A 9 4.78 6.11 -14.26
C GLY A 9 4.29 7.50 -13.90
N ASP A 10 3.24 7.64 -13.07
CA ASP A 10 2.87 8.94 -12.52
C ASP A 10 3.85 9.36 -11.43
N PRO A 11 4.41 10.59 -11.49
CA PRO A 11 5.37 11.10 -10.52
C PRO A 11 4.90 11.05 -9.07
N ILE A 12 3.58 11.16 -8.81
CA ILE A 12 3.05 11.15 -7.43
C ILE A 12 3.38 9.87 -6.69
N LEU A 13 3.49 8.73 -7.39
CA LEU A 13 3.82 7.42 -6.79
C LEU A 13 5.28 7.32 -6.34
N ASN A 14 6.15 8.20 -6.83
CA ASN A 14 7.58 8.24 -6.49
C ASN A 14 7.93 9.41 -5.56
N LEU A 15 6.93 10.12 -5.03
CA LEU A 15 7.15 11.22 -4.09
C LEU A 15 6.87 10.77 -2.65
N LYS A 16 7.74 11.19 -1.75
CA LYS A 16 7.46 11.07 -0.32
C LYS A 16 6.32 12.01 0.04
N VAL A 17 5.30 11.46 0.68
CA VAL A 17 4.08 12.20 1.00
C VAL A 17 4.21 13.10 2.24
N GLU A 18 3.29 14.06 2.35
CA GLU A 18 3.19 14.96 3.49
C GLU A 18 2.44 14.29 4.66
N LYS A 19 2.86 14.64 5.88
CA LYS A 19 2.11 14.24 7.08
C LYS A 19 0.77 14.97 7.16
N ILE A 20 -0.25 14.24 7.63
CA ILE A 20 -1.55 14.82 7.99
C ILE A 20 -1.42 15.55 9.32
N LYS A 21 -1.87 16.81 9.37
CA LYS A 21 -1.91 17.62 10.59
C LYS A 21 -3.23 17.40 11.33
N TYR A 22 -3.24 17.55 12.64
CA TYR A 22 -4.48 17.46 13.44
C TYR A 22 -5.58 18.43 12.98
N SER A 23 -5.20 19.60 12.48
CA SER A 23 -6.14 20.57 11.91
C SER A 23 -6.89 20.09 10.67
N GLU A 24 -6.44 19.01 10.03
CA GLU A 24 -7.06 18.39 8.88
C GLU A 24 -8.02 17.23 9.28
N SER A 25 -8.18 16.96 10.58
CA SER A 25 -8.96 15.82 11.10
C SER A 25 -10.42 15.81 10.62
N SER A 26 -11.05 16.98 10.46
CA SER A 26 -12.44 17.07 9.97
C SER A 26 -12.63 16.66 8.52
N SER A 27 -11.57 16.61 7.72
CA SER A 27 -11.61 16.21 6.31
C SER A 27 -11.13 14.77 6.06
N ILE A 28 -10.60 14.11 7.12
CA ILE A 28 -9.99 12.79 6.97
C ILE A 28 -11.01 11.70 6.66
N ASP A 29 -12.22 11.81 7.22
CA ASP A 29 -13.27 10.79 7.05
C ASP A 29 -13.64 10.58 5.59
N SER A 30 -13.71 11.68 4.81
CA SER A 30 -13.97 11.59 3.38
C SER A 30 -12.84 10.86 2.64
N LEU A 31 -11.58 11.15 2.98
CA LEU A 31 -10.43 10.50 2.38
C LEU A 31 -10.37 9.02 2.76
N VAL A 32 -10.63 8.67 4.02
CA VAL A 32 -10.70 7.29 4.50
C VAL A 32 -11.77 6.50 3.76
N ASN A 33 -12.97 7.09 3.60
CA ASN A 33 -14.05 6.47 2.85
C ASN A 33 -13.67 6.26 1.36
N ASP A 34 -13.03 7.26 0.73
CA ASP A 34 -12.57 7.15 -0.66
C ASP A 34 -11.53 6.02 -0.80
N LEU A 35 -10.61 5.87 0.16
CA LEU A 35 -9.63 4.78 0.18
C LEU A 35 -10.33 3.42 0.27
N TRP A 36 -11.25 3.22 1.24
CA TRP A 36 -11.98 1.97 1.40
C TRP A 36 -12.79 1.62 0.16
N ASP A 37 -13.59 2.58 -0.35
CA ASP A 37 -14.44 2.38 -1.52
C ASP A 37 -13.61 1.96 -2.75
N THR A 38 -12.48 2.65 -2.96
CA THR A 38 -11.58 2.39 -4.10
C THR A 38 -10.89 1.05 -3.97
N MET A 39 -10.36 0.73 -2.78
CA MET A 39 -9.70 -0.53 -2.48
C MET A 39 -10.61 -1.72 -2.77
N TYR A 40 -11.83 -1.71 -2.21
CA TYR A 40 -12.79 -2.81 -2.42
C TYR A 40 -13.27 -2.91 -3.86
N ASN A 41 -13.50 -1.80 -4.54
CA ASN A 41 -13.86 -1.82 -5.96
C ASN A 41 -12.78 -2.45 -6.84
N ALA A 42 -11.52 -2.35 -6.43
CA ALA A 42 -10.38 -2.94 -7.12
C ALA A 42 -10.00 -4.35 -6.62
N ASN A 43 -10.75 -4.92 -5.66
CA ASN A 43 -10.43 -6.17 -4.97
C ASN A 43 -9.03 -6.15 -4.31
N GLY A 44 -8.64 -4.99 -3.77
CA GLY A 44 -7.38 -4.83 -3.04
C GLY A 44 -7.50 -5.22 -1.57
N VAL A 45 -6.37 -5.51 -0.95
CA VAL A 45 -6.23 -5.81 0.49
C VAL A 45 -5.67 -4.61 1.26
N GLY A 46 -5.08 -3.65 0.55
CA GLY A 46 -4.59 -2.38 1.04
C GLY A 46 -4.57 -1.35 -0.07
N ILE A 47 -4.56 -0.08 0.29
CA ILE A 47 -4.36 1.05 -0.63
C ILE A 47 -3.85 2.28 0.13
N ALA A 48 -2.88 2.97 -0.45
CA ALA A 48 -2.31 4.20 0.08
C ALA A 48 -2.82 5.45 -0.67
N ALA A 49 -2.87 6.59 0.01
CA ALA A 49 -3.40 7.83 -0.55
C ALA A 49 -2.73 8.28 -1.87
N PRO A 50 -1.42 8.10 -2.11
CA PRO A 50 -0.81 8.39 -3.41
C PRO A 50 -1.46 7.63 -4.57
N GLN A 51 -1.95 6.41 -4.33
CA GLN A 51 -2.58 5.58 -5.35
C GLN A 51 -3.97 6.11 -5.79
N ILE A 52 -4.56 7.04 -5.04
CA ILE A 52 -5.77 7.78 -5.43
C ILE A 52 -5.49 9.28 -5.68
N GLY A 53 -4.23 9.63 -5.95
CA GLY A 53 -3.81 10.97 -6.31
C GLY A 53 -3.71 11.97 -5.16
N VAL A 54 -3.61 11.50 -3.91
CA VAL A 54 -3.55 12.35 -2.71
C VAL A 54 -2.20 12.19 -2.02
N SER A 55 -1.37 13.24 -2.02
CA SER A 55 -0.04 13.22 -1.39
C SER A 55 -0.13 13.40 0.14
N LYS A 56 -0.75 12.44 0.83
CA LYS A 56 -0.92 12.44 2.29
C LYS A 56 -0.49 11.11 2.91
N SER A 57 0.05 11.18 4.12
CA SER A 57 0.61 10.02 4.84
C SER A 57 -0.49 9.21 5.51
N ILE A 58 -1.23 8.44 4.70
CA ILE A 58 -2.30 7.54 5.14
C ILE A 58 -2.44 6.38 4.18
N PHE A 59 -2.71 5.21 4.74
CA PHE A 59 -3.18 4.04 4.00
C PHE A 59 -4.22 3.27 4.81
N VAL A 60 -4.98 2.41 4.15
CA VAL A 60 -5.91 1.46 4.75
C VAL A 60 -5.54 0.04 4.38
N ALA A 61 -5.85 -0.92 5.25
CA ALA A 61 -5.68 -2.35 4.98
C ALA A 61 -6.80 -3.16 5.65
N ASP A 62 -7.31 -4.16 4.93
CA ASP A 62 -8.26 -5.16 5.43
C ASP A 62 -7.56 -6.52 5.48
N PHE A 63 -7.32 -7.02 6.67
CA PHE A 63 -6.60 -8.27 6.89
C PHE A 63 -7.52 -9.49 6.91
N SER A 64 -8.85 -9.32 6.77
CA SER A 64 -9.81 -10.43 6.73
C SER A 64 -9.58 -11.38 5.55
N PHE A 65 -8.95 -10.91 4.48
CA PHE A 65 -8.60 -11.72 3.32
C PHE A 65 -7.55 -12.81 3.61
N PHE A 66 -6.87 -12.73 4.74
CA PHE A 66 -5.77 -13.62 5.11
C PHE A 66 -6.11 -14.52 6.31
N GLU A 67 -7.36 -14.55 6.77
CA GLU A 67 -7.73 -15.35 7.97
C GLU A 67 -7.45 -16.84 7.83
N ASP A 68 -7.40 -17.37 6.60
CA ASP A 68 -7.08 -18.77 6.29
C ASP A 68 -5.59 -19.03 6.00
N GLU A 69 -4.73 -18.01 6.06
CA GLU A 69 -3.29 -18.16 5.83
C GLU A 69 -2.58 -18.69 7.10
N ASP A 70 -1.70 -19.68 6.94
CA ASP A 70 -0.96 -20.33 8.05
C ASP A 70 -0.14 -19.36 8.91
N ASN A 71 0.33 -18.26 8.32
CA ASN A 71 1.14 -17.23 8.97
C ASN A 71 0.35 -15.98 9.36
N PHE A 72 -0.99 -16.07 9.40
CA PHE A 72 -1.86 -15.01 9.87
C PHE A 72 -2.07 -15.12 11.37
N ASN A 73 -1.74 -14.05 12.10
CA ASN A 73 -1.94 -13.97 13.54
C ASN A 73 -2.87 -12.80 13.90
N LYS A 74 -4.14 -13.08 14.09
CA LYS A 74 -5.16 -12.09 14.41
C LYS A 74 -4.89 -11.32 15.71
N ASP A 75 -4.19 -11.94 16.66
CA ASP A 75 -3.88 -11.33 17.97
C ASP A 75 -2.86 -10.18 17.85
N GLU A 76 -2.15 -10.06 16.72
CA GLU A 76 -1.27 -8.94 16.43
C GLU A 76 -2.02 -7.67 15.96
N LEU A 77 -3.30 -7.81 15.60
CA LEU A 77 -4.10 -6.71 15.07
C LEU A 77 -4.84 -5.96 16.17
N ILE A 78 -4.91 -4.64 16.05
CA ILE A 78 -5.82 -3.80 16.84
C ILE A 78 -7.24 -3.95 16.29
N ASN A 79 -7.37 -3.87 14.96
CA ASN A 79 -8.61 -4.12 14.22
C ASN A 79 -8.27 -4.89 12.93
N ILE A 80 -9.17 -5.77 12.51
CA ILE A 80 -9.04 -6.51 11.25
C ILE A 80 -9.01 -5.56 10.03
N LYS A 81 -9.81 -4.50 10.09
CA LYS A 81 -9.78 -3.35 9.16
C LYS A 81 -9.11 -2.20 9.86
N GLN A 82 -8.01 -1.71 9.31
CA GLN A 82 -7.17 -0.75 9.99
C GLN A 82 -6.82 0.44 9.11
N VAL A 83 -6.96 1.64 9.69
CA VAL A 83 -6.47 2.90 9.10
C VAL A 83 -5.15 3.27 9.78
N PHE A 84 -4.17 3.63 8.96
CA PHE A 84 -2.84 4.04 9.40
C PHE A 84 -2.58 5.49 8.99
N ILE A 85 -2.70 6.43 9.93
CA ILE A 85 -2.40 7.84 9.72
C ILE A 85 -0.98 8.14 10.23
N ASN A 86 -0.17 8.79 9.41
CA ASN A 86 1.23 9.13 9.71
C ASN A 86 2.04 7.94 10.24
N PRO A 87 1.95 6.77 9.61
CA PRO A 87 2.65 5.59 10.08
C PRO A 87 4.17 5.80 10.03
N LYS A 88 4.85 5.10 10.93
CA LYS A 88 6.32 5.00 10.96
C LYS A 88 6.72 3.61 11.40
N ILE A 89 7.33 2.84 10.51
CA ILE A 89 8.02 1.62 10.88
C ILE A 89 9.26 2.03 11.68
N ILE A 90 9.34 1.53 12.92
CA ILE A 90 10.42 1.88 13.86
C ILE A 90 11.41 0.75 14.06
N LYS A 91 11.05 -0.46 13.63
CA LYS A 91 11.92 -1.64 13.63
C LYS A 91 11.45 -2.64 12.59
N GLU A 92 12.40 -3.21 11.87
CA GLU A 92 12.27 -4.40 11.05
C GLU A 92 13.18 -5.48 11.62
N SER A 93 12.72 -6.74 11.71
CA SER A 93 13.44 -7.84 12.35
C SER A 93 12.91 -9.20 11.89
N GLY A 94 13.49 -10.29 12.41
CA GLY A 94 13.20 -11.64 11.96
C GLY A 94 13.99 -12.01 10.71
N ASP A 95 13.67 -13.15 10.14
CA ASP A 95 14.30 -13.66 8.93
C ASP A 95 13.81 -12.93 7.67
N ASP A 96 14.50 -13.15 6.58
CA ASP A 96 14.03 -12.69 5.28
C ASP A 96 12.85 -13.56 4.85
N PHE A 97 11.75 -12.91 4.51
CA PHE A 97 10.50 -13.52 4.08
C PHE A 97 10.21 -13.15 2.64
N THR A 98 10.31 -14.12 1.73
CA THR A 98 9.99 -13.95 0.32
C THR A 98 8.50 -14.17 0.10
N TYR A 99 7.85 -13.24 -0.61
CA TYR A 99 6.44 -13.34 -0.95
C TYR A 99 6.16 -12.67 -2.28
N SER A 100 5.22 -13.21 -3.07
CA SER A 100 4.81 -12.60 -4.33
C SER A 100 3.92 -11.38 -4.07
N GLU A 101 4.39 -10.20 -4.44
CA GLU A 101 3.66 -8.93 -4.31
C GLU A 101 3.12 -8.47 -5.64
N GLY A 102 1.86 -8.00 -5.64
CA GLY A 102 1.26 -7.21 -6.70
C GLY A 102 0.87 -5.83 -6.17
N CYS A 103 0.49 -4.92 -7.05
CA CYS A 103 0.07 -3.58 -6.67
C CYS A 103 -1.08 -3.10 -7.57
N LEU A 104 -2.08 -2.44 -6.98
CA LEU A 104 -3.20 -1.87 -7.74
C LEU A 104 -2.75 -0.80 -8.76
N SER A 105 -1.64 -0.12 -8.51
CA SER A 105 -1.04 0.83 -9.46
C SER A 105 -0.25 0.14 -10.60
N ILE A 106 -0.05 -1.18 -10.50
CA ILE A 106 0.71 -2.00 -11.46
C ILE A 106 -0.08 -3.28 -11.77
N PRO A 107 -1.22 -3.17 -12.48
CA PRO A 107 -2.11 -4.30 -12.69
C PRO A 107 -1.44 -5.42 -13.50
N ASN A 108 -1.84 -6.66 -13.22
CA ASN A 108 -1.43 -7.89 -13.91
C ASN A 108 0.06 -8.27 -13.75
N ILE A 109 0.82 -7.56 -12.89
CA ILE A 109 2.22 -7.89 -12.59
C ILE A 109 2.32 -8.23 -11.12
N SER A 110 2.98 -9.36 -10.83
CA SER A 110 3.41 -9.73 -9.48
C SER A 110 4.79 -10.35 -9.54
N GLU A 111 5.63 -10.04 -8.53
CA GLU A 111 7.00 -10.52 -8.44
C GLU A 111 7.39 -10.85 -7.00
N GLU A 112 8.36 -11.72 -6.85
CA GLU A 112 8.91 -12.06 -5.54
C GLU A 112 9.69 -10.88 -4.93
N VAL A 113 9.27 -10.50 -3.73
CA VAL A 113 9.91 -9.45 -2.94
C VAL A 113 10.40 -10.03 -1.62
N ILE A 114 11.64 -9.70 -1.25
CA ILE A 114 12.21 -10.07 0.03
C ILE A 114 12.01 -8.91 1.01
N ARG A 115 11.40 -9.21 2.17
CA ARG A 115 11.24 -8.25 3.28
C ARG A 115 11.53 -8.94 4.59
N LYS A 116 11.77 -8.16 5.65
CA LYS A 116 11.84 -8.72 7.01
C LYS A 116 10.47 -9.23 7.45
N GLU A 117 10.46 -10.40 8.08
CA GLU A 117 9.26 -11.10 8.55
C GLU A 117 8.47 -10.29 9.57
N LYS A 118 9.15 -9.50 10.41
CA LYS A 118 8.55 -8.80 11.57
C LYS A 118 8.81 -7.32 11.52
N ILE A 119 7.77 -6.54 11.84
CA ILE A 119 7.88 -5.10 12.00
C ILE A 119 7.30 -4.62 13.33
N LYS A 120 7.80 -3.47 13.76
CA LYS A 120 7.16 -2.65 14.78
C LYS A 120 6.80 -1.30 14.17
N ILE A 121 5.52 -0.91 14.25
CA ILE A 121 5.00 0.29 13.63
C ILE A 121 4.25 1.17 14.63
N ASN A 122 4.49 2.48 14.57
CA ASN A 122 3.72 3.52 15.23
C ASN A 122 2.85 4.23 14.22
N PHE A 123 1.62 4.58 14.57
CA PHE A 123 0.68 5.32 13.72
C PHE A 123 -0.39 6.02 14.56
N LEU A 124 -1.20 6.85 13.94
CA LEU A 124 -2.41 7.39 14.52
C LEU A 124 -3.62 6.65 13.92
N ASN A 125 -4.62 6.34 14.77
CA ASN A 125 -5.90 5.85 14.28
C ASN A 125 -6.78 6.99 13.74
N GLU A 126 -7.99 6.70 13.28
CA GLU A 126 -8.97 7.68 12.75
C GLU A 126 -9.32 8.79 13.74
N GLN A 127 -9.22 8.52 15.05
CA GLN A 127 -9.43 9.51 16.12
C GLN A 127 -8.13 10.26 16.49
N PHE A 128 -7.08 10.14 15.66
CA PHE A 128 -5.75 10.73 15.90
C PHE A 128 -5.09 10.28 17.21
N GLN A 129 -5.50 9.13 17.74
CA GLN A 129 -4.87 8.56 18.93
C GLN A 129 -3.63 7.75 18.53
N PRO A 130 -2.51 7.91 19.25
CA PRO A 130 -1.30 7.15 18.97
C PRO A 130 -1.50 5.65 19.25
N LYS A 131 -1.09 4.83 18.32
CA LYS A 131 -1.11 3.37 18.37
C LYS A 131 0.26 2.81 18.02
N GLN A 132 0.55 1.63 18.54
CA GLN A 132 1.72 0.85 18.21
C GLN A 132 1.31 -0.60 18.00
N MET A 133 1.85 -1.23 16.96
CA MET A 133 1.66 -2.65 16.67
C MET A 133 3.00 -3.34 16.44
N ASN A 134 3.08 -4.60 16.83
CA ASN A 134 4.11 -5.53 16.39
C ASN A 134 3.42 -6.55 15.49
N CYS A 135 3.89 -6.70 14.27
CA CYS A 135 3.26 -7.54 13.27
C CYS A 135 4.29 -8.47 12.64
N SER A 136 3.82 -9.64 12.21
CA SER A 136 4.64 -10.65 11.54
C SER A 136 3.96 -11.20 10.27
N GLY A 137 4.68 -11.99 9.50
CA GLY A 137 4.15 -12.72 8.35
C GLY A 137 3.43 -11.83 7.34
N ILE A 138 2.25 -12.27 6.91
CA ILE A 138 1.48 -11.56 5.88
C ILE A 138 0.96 -10.20 6.34
N ILE A 139 0.65 -10.01 7.61
CA ILE A 139 0.24 -8.72 8.17
C ILE A 139 1.38 -7.70 8.01
N ALA A 140 2.60 -8.09 8.42
CA ALA A 140 3.77 -7.24 8.27
C ALA A 140 4.07 -6.95 6.80
N ARG A 141 3.83 -7.92 5.89
CA ARG A 141 4.01 -7.80 4.44
C ARG A 141 3.14 -6.69 3.86
N VAL A 142 1.84 -6.75 4.11
CA VAL A 142 0.88 -5.75 3.61
C VAL A 142 1.23 -4.36 4.14
N ILE A 143 1.50 -4.24 5.45
CA ILE A 143 1.86 -2.95 6.05
C ILE A 143 3.15 -2.37 5.44
N GLN A 144 4.17 -3.18 5.19
CA GLN A 144 5.41 -2.72 4.55
C GLN A 144 5.17 -2.25 3.11
N HIS A 145 4.31 -2.95 2.36
CA HIS A 145 3.94 -2.58 1.00
C HIS A 145 3.26 -1.21 0.97
N GLU A 146 2.21 -1.02 1.78
CA GLU A 146 1.48 0.25 1.84
C GLU A 146 2.32 1.40 2.42
N TYR A 147 3.19 1.09 3.38
CA TYR A 147 4.13 2.07 3.92
C TYR A 147 5.13 2.56 2.88
N ASP A 148 5.61 1.67 2.01
CA ASP A 148 6.53 2.03 0.92
C ASP A 148 5.90 3.06 -0.02
N HIS A 149 4.61 2.94 -0.37
CA HIS A 149 3.90 3.95 -1.16
C HIS A 149 3.98 5.35 -0.55
N LEU A 150 3.96 5.45 0.79
CA LEU A 150 4.11 6.74 1.48
C LEU A 150 5.54 7.29 1.45
N GLN A 151 6.53 6.45 1.12
CA GLN A 151 7.92 6.85 0.93
C GLN A 151 8.28 7.09 -0.54
N GLY A 152 7.32 6.89 -1.46
CA GLY A 152 7.54 6.97 -2.91
C GLY A 152 8.28 5.75 -3.47
N ILE A 153 8.13 4.59 -2.84
CA ILE A 153 8.77 3.32 -3.22
C ILE A 153 7.70 2.35 -3.70
N LEU A 154 7.96 1.67 -4.80
CA LEU A 154 7.10 0.61 -5.34
C LEU A 154 7.76 -0.77 -5.13
N PHE A 155 6.97 -1.84 -5.14
CA PHE A 155 7.52 -3.19 -5.01
C PHE A 155 8.55 -3.51 -6.14
N THR A 156 8.36 -2.91 -7.30
CA THR A 156 9.27 -3.02 -8.45
C THR A 156 10.66 -2.42 -8.21
N ASP A 157 10.83 -1.61 -7.17
CA ASP A 157 12.13 -1.08 -6.74
C ASP A 157 12.87 -2.05 -5.81
N LYS A 158 12.20 -3.12 -5.35
CA LYS A 158 12.72 -4.10 -4.38
C LYS A 158 12.94 -5.50 -4.97
N ILE A 159 12.53 -5.74 -6.19
CA ILE A 159 12.75 -7.01 -6.90
C ILE A 159 14.20 -7.12 -7.42
N SER A 160 14.60 -8.32 -7.83
CA SER A 160 15.90 -8.54 -8.44
C SER A 160 16.05 -7.73 -9.75
N LYS A 161 17.29 -7.46 -10.14
CA LYS A 161 17.57 -6.76 -11.43
C LYS A 161 17.04 -7.54 -12.63
N ASP A 162 17.14 -8.86 -12.61
CA ASP A 162 16.68 -9.70 -13.71
C ASP A 162 15.16 -9.69 -13.80
N ALA A 163 14.45 -9.81 -12.67
CA ALA A 163 13.00 -9.66 -12.60
C ALA A 163 12.55 -8.24 -13.05
N ARG A 164 13.30 -7.20 -12.67
CA ARG A 164 13.00 -5.83 -13.10
C ARG A 164 13.12 -5.65 -14.61
N ILE A 165 14.14 -6.27 -15.23
CA ILE A 165 14.34 -6.25 -16.69
C ILE A 165 13.23 -7.04 -17.39
N SER A 166 12.81 -8.20 -16.87
CA SER A 166 11.80 -9.05 -17.48
C SER A 166 10.43 -8.38 -17.61
N ILE A 167 10.07 -7.50 -16.65
CA ILE A 167 8.77 -6.79 -16.62
C ILE A 167 8.83 -5.36 -17.20
N ASP A 168 9.97 -4.91 -17.72
CA ASP A 168 10.14 -3.51 -18.13
C ASP A 168 9.20 -3.10 -19.28
N SER A 169 8.95 -4.01 -20.22
CA SER A 169 8.04 -3.74 -21.33
C SER A 169 6.59 -3.60 -20.88
N GLU A 170 6.15 -4.42 -19.92
CA GLU A 170 4.83 -4.36 -19.31
C GLU A 170 4.64 -3.09 -18.49
N LEU A 171 5.63 -2.72 -17.69
CA LEU A 171 5.63 -1.47 -16.94
C LEU A 171 5.52 -0.25 -17.85
N LYS A 172 6.23 -0.27 -18.99
CA LYS A 172 6.11 0.78 -19.99
C LYS A 172 4.72 0.83 -20.63
N ASN A 173 4.11 -0.33 -20.88
CA ASN A 173 2.74 -0.39 -21.37
C ASN A 173 1.76 0.21 -20.35
N ILE A 174 1.89 -0.13 -19.07
CA ILE A 174 1.07 0.45 -17.99
C ILE A 174 1.23 1.98 -17.96
N SER A 175 2.46 2.49 -17.96
CA SER A 175 2.72 3.93 -17.89
C SER A 175 2.15 4.72 -19.07
N THR A 176 1.91 4.07 -20.21
CA THR A 176 1.34 4.68 -21.42
C THR A 176 -0.14 4.37 -21.63
N GLY A 177 -0.81 3.74 -20.66
CA GLY A 177 -2.22 3.39 -20.75
C GLY A 177 -2.54 2.20 -21.65
N LYS A 178 -1.54 1.40 -22.03
CA LYS A 178 -1.70 0.20 -22.87
C LYS A 178 -1.84 -1.06 -22.02
N VAL A 179 -2.78 -1.04 -21.10
CA VAL A 179 -3.05 -2.14 -20.17
C VAL A 179 -4.56 -2.28 -19.96
N GLU A 180 -5.02 -3.52 -19.85
CA GLU A 180 -6.36 -3.82 -19.40
C GLU A 180 -6.39 -3.89 -17.88
N SER A 181 -7.37 -3.24 -17.29
CA SER A 181 -7.62 -3.27 -15.84
C SER A 181 -9.10 -3.55 -15.56
N LYS A 182 -9.38 -4.23 -14.46
CA LYS A 182 -10.75 -4.49 -13.97
C LYS A 182 -11.37 -3.30 -13.22
N TYR A 183 -10.60 -2.26 -12.99
CA TYR A 183 -10.99 -1.03 -12.29
C TYR A 183 -10.49 0.20 -13.05
N GLU A 184 -11.07 1.34 -12.79
CA GLU A 184 -10.71 2.59 -13.43
C GLU A 184 -9.31 3.04 -13.00
N MET A 185 -8.47 3.41 -13.99
CA MET A 185 -7.12 3.90 -13.76
C MET A 185 -6.94 5.31 -14.35
N SER A 186 -6.07 6.08 -13.71
CA SER A 186 -5.60 7.38 -14.20
C SER A 186 -4.16 7.25 -14.66
N PHE A 187 -3.89 7.67 -15.90
CA PHE A 187 -2.57 7.61 -16.52
C PHE A 187 -1.99 9.00 -16.63
N TYR A 188 -0.71 9.14 -16.31
CA TYR A 188 -0.02 10.41 -16.42
C TYR A 188 0.06 10.85 -17.90
N LYS A 189 -0.35 12.06 -18.15
CA LYS A 189 -0.23 12.70 -19.47
C LYS A 189 0.88 13.75 -19.39
N ASN A 190 1.98 13.51 -20.11
CA ASN A 190 3.04 14.50 -20.31
C ASN A 190 2.51 15.71 -21.08
#